data_04cb2440fd9fdd0ab2ac9e492b46c5fd
#
_entry.id   04cb2440fd9fdd0ab2ac9e492b46c5fd
#
_cell.length_a   1.000
_cell.length_b   1.000
_cell.length_c   1.000
_cell.angle_alpha   90.00
_cell.angle_beta   90.00
_cell.angle_gamma   90.00
#
_symmetry.space_group_name_H-M   'P 1'
#
loop_
_entity.id
_entity.type
_entity.pdbx_description
1 polymer ?
#
loop_
_entity_poly.entity_id
_entity_poly.type
_entity_poly.pdbx_seq_one_letter_code
_entity_poly.pdbx_strand_id
1 'polypeptide(L)'
;GPVLKSAGGYRAALRTRPSGLSAAESARAMSSERYEFFKVIQEYLARAARVADLDTSVEVMLSQPKNELIVHFPVRMDSGEVRLFKGYRIQHSNILGPFKGGIRYHENVTLDDVKALAAMMTWKCALMRLPYGGAKGGIKFNPREHSQGELQRITRRFTHSLGSNIGPDYDIPAPDVGTNAQMMAWIMDTYMNTVGHVNKQANRGVVTGKPLGCGGTLGREKATGQGVVHCITEWAREHRFNLEGSTYIVQGFGNVGQHASTLLARFGASLTAVGDHSGYLRA
;
A
#
# COMPACT_ATOMS: atom_id res chain seq x y z
N GLY A 1 -20.95 -17.90 42.71
CA GLY A 1 -20.69 -17.36 41.39
C GLY A 1 -20.23 -15.91 41.45
N PRO A 2 -19.15 -15.50 40.77
CA PRO A 2 -18.81 -14.09 40.68
C PRO A 2 -19.51 -13.45 39.49
N VAL A 3 -20.14 -12.32 39.73
CA VAL A 3 -20.82 -11.39 38.84
C VAL A 3 -19.79 -10.82 37.85
N LEU A 4 -20.05 -10.98 36.58
CA LEU A 4 -19.35 -10.28 35.49
C LEU A 4 -19.61 -8.76 35.61
N LYS A 5 -18.57 -8.00 35.96
CA LYS A 5 -18.60 -6.55 35.83
C LYS A 5 -18.49 -6.20 34.33
N SER A 6 -19.53 -5.51 33.87
CA SER A 6 -19.63 -4.94 32.51
C SER A 6 -18.42 -4.06 32.20
N ALA A 7 -17.77 -4.38 31.09
CA ALA A 7 -16.76 -3.51 30.48
C ALA A 7 -17.41 -2.16 30.11
N GLY A 8 -16.86 -1.08 30.66
CA GLY A 8 -17.29 0.28 30.46
C GLY A 8 -17.27 0.66 28.99
N GLY A 9 -18.39 1.18 28.51
CA GLY A 9 -18.57 1.56 27.11
C GLY A 9 -17.62 2.65 26.68
N TYR A 10 -16.92 2.42 25.58
CA TYR A 10 -16.40 3.48 24.74
C TYR A 10 -17.59 4.23 24.13
N ARG A 11 -18.10 5.24 24.83
CA ARG A 11 -18.92 6.25 24.18
C ARG A 11 -18.02 7.05 23.26
N ALA A 12 -18.11 6.79 21.97
CA ALA A 12 -17.68 7.74 20.96
C ALA A 12 -18.41 9.06 21.25
N ALA A 13 -17.67 10.08 21.65
CA ALA A 13 -18.19 11.43 21.76
C ALA A 13 -18.61 11.86 20.35
N LEU A 14 -19.90 11.75 20.05
CA LEU A 14 -20.53 12.43 18.94
C LEU A 14 -20.33 13.93 19.22
N ARG A 15 -19.32 14.54 18.55
CA ARG A 15 -19.20 15.98 18.51
C ARG A 15 -20.50 16.52 17.90
N THR A 16 -21.29 17.20 18.70
CA THR A 16 -22.44 17.96 18.26
C THR A 16 -21.98 18.94 17.19
N ARG A 17 -22.58 18.87 16.00
CA ARG A 17 -22.35 19.81 14.92
C ARG A 17 -22.60 21.23 15.42
N PRO A 18 -21.71 22.20 15.17
CA PRO A 18 -22.04 23.61 15.38
C PRO A 18 -23.25 23.94 14.49
N SER A 19 -24.33 24.38 15.09
CA SER A 19 -25.52 24.87 14.40
C SER A 19 -25.14 26.12 13.65
N GLY A 20 -25.08 26.08 12.31
CA GLY A 20 -24.96 27.28 11.50
C GLY A 20 -24.14 27.21 10.20
N LEU A 21 -23.42 26.14 9.91
CA LEU A 21 -22.68 26.02 8.65
C LEU A 21 -23.51 25.27 7.60
N SER A 22 -23.57 25.82 6.37
CA SER A 22 -24.18 25.13 5.23
C SER A 22 -23.40 23.86 4.89
N ALA A 23 -24.05 22.89 4.20
CA ALA A 23 -23.37 21.66 3.76
C ALA A 23 -22.14 21.95 2.89
N ALA A 24 -22.14 23.05 2.13
CA ALA A 24 -21.01 23.51 1.32
C ALA A 24 -19.87 24.08 2.19
N GLU A 25 -20.19 24.80 3.25
CA GLU A 25 -19.19 25.32 4.21
C GLU A 25 -18.62 24.21 5.08
N SER A 26 -19.45 23.22 5.47
CA SER A 26 -18.96 22.01 6.15
C SER A 26 -18.06 21.18 5.26
N ALA A 27 -18.37 21.01 3.97
CA ALA A 27 -17.51 20.34 3.01
C ALA A 27 -16.22 21.13 2.75
N ARG A 28 -16.29 22.47 2.73
CA ARG A 28 -15.12 23.35 2.58
C ARG A 28 -14.24 23.37 3.83
N ALA A 29 -14.83 23.34 5.03
CA ALA A 29 -14.11 23.22 6.29
C ALA A 29 -13.42 21.84 6.42
N MET A 30 -14.08 20.76 5.98
CA MET A 30 -13.46 19.42 5.92
C MET A 30 -12.37 19.32 4.84
N SER A 31 -12.40 20.16 3.79
CA SER A 31 -11.34 20.22 2.77
C SER A 31 -10.15 21.10 3.17
N SER A 32 -10.25 21.89 4.24
CA SER A 32 -9.20 22.82 4.67
C SER A 32 -8.24 22.24 5.75
N GLU A 33 -8.60 21.20 6.47
CA GLU A 33 -7.65 20.40 7.22
C GLU A 33 -6.97 19.45 6.22
N ARG A 34 -5.86 19.87 5.63
CA ARG A 34 -4.95 18.97 4.93
C ARG A 34 -4.54 17.90 5.93
N TYR A 35 -5.07 16.69 5.75
CA TYR A 35 -4.66 15.53 6.52
C TYR A 35 -3.19 15.25 6.18
N GLU A 36 -2.29 15.61 7.10
CA GLU A 36 -0.86 15.38 6.96
C GLU A 36 -0.53 13.97 7.43
N PHE A 37 -0.72 13.00 6.53
CA PHE A 37 -0.57 11.59 6.85
C PHE A 37 0.85 11.26 7.33
N PHE A 38 1.86 11.85 6.70
CA PHE A 38 3.24 11.63 7.12
C PHE A 38 3.52 12.13 8.53
N LYS A 39 2.92 13.24 8.94
CA LYS A 39 3.01 13.76 10.32
C LYS A 39 2.44 12.78 11.34
N VAL A 40 1.31 12.16 11.05
CA VAL A 40 0.73 11.11 11.92
C VAL A 40 1.70 9.94 12.06
N ILE A 41 2.38 9.55 10.98
CA ILE A 41 3.38 8.48 11.02
C ILE A 41 4.59 8.87 11.88
N GLN A 42 5.04 10.12 11.80
CA GLN A 42 6.11 10.64 12.65
C GLN A 42 5.70 10.66 14.13
N GLU A 43 4.45 11.01 14.45
CA GLU A 43 3.92 10.94 15.82
C GLU A 43 3.89 9.52 16.37
N TYR A 44 3.55 8.52 15.54
CA TYR A 44 3.65 7.11 15.93
C TYR A 44 5.09 6.68 16.19
N LEU A 45 6.04 7.12 15.35
CA LEU A 45 7.46 6.86 15.57
C LEU A 45 7.93 7.44 16.90
N ALA A 46 7.63 8.71 17.18
CA ALA A 46 8.01 9.38 18.41
C ALA A 46 7.41 8.71 19.67
N ARG A 47 6.18 8.21 19.59
CA ARG A 47 5.56 7.41 20.66
C ARG A 47 6.28 6.07 20.86
N ALA A 48 6.57 5.37 19.78
CA ALA A 48 7.27 4.10 19.83
C ALA A 48 8.71 4.27 20.37
N ALA A 49 9.42 5.32 19.93
CA ALA A 49 10.76 5.65 20.40
C ALA A 49 10.81 5.83 21.92
N ARG A 50 9.84 6.57 22.48
CA ARG A 50 9.74 6.74 23.96
C ARG A 50 9.48 5.42 24.70
N VAL A 51 8.61 4.56 24.16
CA VAL A 51 8.30 3.27 24.80
C VAL A 51 9.46 2.29 24.74
N ALA A 52 10.22 2.32 23.63
CA ALA A 52 11.35 1.43 23.39
C ALA A 52 12.68 2.01 23.92
N ASP A 53 12.67 3.21 24.52
CA ASP A 53 13.85 3.94 24.97
C ASP A 53 14.94 4.01 23.88
N LEU A 54 14.54 4.42 22.68
CA LEU A 54 15.43 4.51 21.53
C LEU A 54 16.37 5.72 21.67
N ASP A 55 17.60 5.54 21.21
CA ASP A 55 18.54 6.64 21.03
C ASP A 55 17.95 7.70 20.09
N THR A 56 18.10 8.98 20.46
CA THR A 56 17.58 10.13 19.70
C THR A 56 18.09 10.15 18.26
N SER A 57 19.32 9.68 17.99
CA SER A 57 19.87 9.59 16.65
C SER A 57 19.12 8.62 15.77
N VAL A 58 18.64 7.50 16.34
CA VAL A 58 17.82 6.51 15.63
C VAL A 58 16.45 7.08 15.30
N GLU A 59 15.82 7.79 16.25
CA GLU A 59 14.53 8.47 16.02
C GLU A 59 14.65 9.50 14.89
N VAL A 60 15.69 10.34 14.92
CA VAL A 60 15.96 11.36 13.89
C VAL A 60 16.15 10.69 12.51
N MET A 61 16.96 9.64 12.42
CA MET A 61 17.19 8.91 11.15
C MET A 61 15.92 8.29 10.58
N LEU A 62 15.03 7.78 11.42
CA LEU A 62 13.77 7.15 10.99
C LEU A 62 12.64 8.15 10.78
N SER A 63 12.80 9.41 11.19
CA SER A 63 11.76 10.44 11.07
C SER A 63 11.61 11.00 9.65
N GLN A 64 12.58 10.75 8.76
CA GLN A 64 12.59 11.26 7.39
C GLN A 64 13.01 10.20 6.39
N PRO A 65 12.47 10.23 5.15
CA PRO A 65 12.99 9.42 4.06
C PRO A 65 14.45 9.76 3.75
N LYS A 66 15.23 8.74 3.40
CA LYS A 66 16.62 8.91 2.95
C LYS A 66 16.69 9.63 1.60
N ASN A 67 15.78 9.29 0.66
CA ASN A 67 15.72 9.91 -0.66
C ASN A 67 14.27 10.18 -1.07
N GLU A 68 14.04 11.32 -1.70
CA GLU A 68 12.79 11.73 -2.30
C GLU A 68 13.00 12.02 -3.79
N LEU A 69 12.58 11.10 -4.66
CA LEU A 69 12.66 11.30 -6.12
C LEU A 69 11.30 11.77 -6.63
N ILE A 70 11.32 12.92 -7.29
CA ILE A 70 10.16 13.49 -7.98
C ILE A 70 10.55 13.60 -9.45
N VAL A 71 9.81 12.94 -10.32
CA VAL A 71 10.07 12.92 -11.75
C VAL A 71 8.89 13.46 -12.54
N HIS A 72 9.17 14.22 -13.59
CA HIS A 72 8.18 14.70 -14.54
C HIS A 72 8.50 14.09 -15.90
N PHE A 73 7.50 13.46 -16.53
CA PHE A 73 7.72 12.76 -17.78
C PHE A 73 6.54 12.93 -18.74
N PRO A 74 6.82 13.23 -20.02
CA PRO A 74 5.80 13.36 -21.05
C PRO A 74 5.38 12.00 -21.58
N VAL A 75 4.07 11.83 -21.82
CA VAL A 75 3.48 10.63 -22.44
C VAL A 75 2.53 11.06 -23.56
N ARG A 76 2.69 10.44 -24.73
CA ARG A 76 1.72 10.60 -25.84
C ARG A 76 0.49 9.75 -25.54
N MET A 77 -0.66 10.40 -25.51
CA MET A 77 -1.96 9.77 -25.30
C MET A 77 -2.50 9.16 -26.60
N ASP A 78 -3.57 8.39 -26.54
CA ASP A 78 -4.21 7.80 -27.71
C ASP A 78 -4.82 8.86 -28.63
N SER A 79 -5.21 10.00 -28.08
CA SER A 79 -5.64 11.20 -28.82
C SER A 79 -4.51 11.86 -29.66
N GLY A 80 -3.24 11.47 -29.45
CA GLY A 80 -2.08 12.13 -30.02
C GLY A 80 -1.53 13.29 -29.17
N GLU A 81 -2.27 13.76 -28.18
CA GLU A 81 -1.83 14.79 -27.23
C GLU A 81 -0.66 14.30 -26.38
N VAL A 82 0.23 15.20 -25.98
CA VAL A 82 1.29 14.91 -25.03
C VAL A 82 0.89 15.46 -23.65
N ARG A 83 0.71 14.56 -22.67
CA ARG A 83 0.44 14.92 -21.27
C ARG A 83 1.69 14.76 -20.41
N LEU A 84 1.88 15.69 -19.49
CA LEU A 84 2.97 15.64 -18.51
C LEU A 84 2.45 14.98 -17.23
N PHE A 85 3.09 13.90 -16.81
CA PHE A 85 2.80 13.20 -15.57
C PHE A 85 3.86 13.52 -14.52
N LYS A 86 3.43 13.53 -13.25
CA LYS A 86 4.31 13.66 -12.09
C LYS A 86 4.30 12.35 -11.32
N GLY A 87 5.48 11.78 -11.14
CA GLY A 87 5.66 10.54 -10.39
C GLY A 87 6.59 10.74 -9.19
N TYR A 88 6.40 9.89 -8.18
CA TYR A 88 7.14 9.88 -6.94
C TYR A 88 7.78 8.50 -6.72
N ARG A 89 9.02 8.48 -6.19
CA ARG A 89 9.62 7.31 -5.56
C ARG A 89 10.32 7.76 -4.30
N ILE A 90 9.76 7.39 -3.16
CA ILE A 90 10.28 7.73 -1.83
C ILE A 90 10.96 6.50 -1.25
N GLN A 91 12.22 6.64 -0.89
CA GLN A 91 13.09 5.61 -0.35
C GLN A 91 13.38 5.96 1.11
N HIS A 92 12.65 5.31 2.03
CA HIS A 92 12.67 5.71 3.44
C HIS A 92 13.92 5.19 4.16
N SER A 93 14.15 3.90 4.19
CA SER A 93 15.33 3.31 4.84
C SER A 93 15.77 2.04 4.12
N ASN A 94 17.09 1.80 4.04
CA ASN A 94 17.69 0.60 3.47
C ASN A 94 18.69 -0.06 4.43
N ILE A 95 18.56 0.16 5.72
CA ILE A 95 19.46 -0.40 6.75
C ILE A 95 19.36 -1.94 6.77
N LEU A 96 18.17 -2.50 6.59
CA LEU A 96 17.96 -3.94 6.58
C LEU A 96 18.17 -4.60 5.21
N GLY A 97 18.37 -3.82 4.15
CA GLY A 97 18.55 -4.32 2.80
C GLY A 97 17.95 -3.38 1.75
N PRO A 98 17.84 -3.79 0.48
CA PRO A 98 17.31 -2.98 -0.60
C PRO A 98 15.96 -2.34 -0.25
N PHE A 99 15.74 -1.12 -0.70
CA PHE A 99 14.44 -0.47 -0.56
C PHE A 99 13.34 -1.32 -1.19
N LYS A 100 12.17 -1.43 -0.56
CA LYS A 100 11.08 -2.29 -1.02
C LYS A 100 9.73 -1.64 -0.82
N GLY A 101 8.92 -1.57 -1.88
CA GLY A 101 7.54 -1.07 -1.75
C GLY A 101 6.79 -0.94 -3.06
N GLY A 102 5.47 -0.83 -2.97
CA GLY A 102 4.57 -0.76 -4.11
C GLY A 102 4.62 0.57 -4.87
N ILE A 103 4.07 0.57 -6.09
CA ILE A 103 3.79 1.77 -6.89
C ILE A 103 2.27 1.90 -7.00
N ARG A 104 1.73 3.05 -6.57
CA ARG A 104 0.30 3.36 -6.57
C ARG A 104 -0.06 4.27 -7.73
N TYR A 105 -1.10 3.90 -8.49
CA TYR A 105 -1.74 4.79 -9.46
C TYR A 105 -3.12 5.18 -8.94
N HIS A 106 -3.27 6.44 -8.54
CA HIS A 106 -4.53 6.95 -8.00
C HIS A 106 -4.59 8.48 -8.12
N GLU A 107 -5.77 9.03 -8.34
CA GLU A 107 -5.99 10.47 -8.49
C GLU A 107 -5.64 11.29 -7.23
N ASN A 108 -5.69 10.68 -6.06
CA ASN A 108 -5.38 11.33 -4.78
C ASN A 108 -3.94 11.11 -4.30
N VAL A 109 -3.05 10.55 -5.11
CA VAL A 109 -1.64 10.38 -4.72
C VAL A 109 -0.98 11.73 -4.49
N THR A 110 -0.42 11.91 -3.30
CA THR A 110 0.38 13.09 -2.91
C THR A 110 1.78 12.66 -2.47
N LEU A 111 2.71 13.60 -2.40
CA LEU A 111 4.04 13.35 -1.85
C LEU A 111 3.95 12.91 -0.38
N ASP A 112 3.07 13.53 0.40
CA ASP A 112 2.84 13.22 1.81
C ASP A 112 2.40 11.76 2.01
N ASP A 113 1.40 11.31 1.23
CA ASP A 113 0.95 9.91 1.26
C ASP A 113 2.08 8.93 0.95
N VAL A 114 2.88 9.24 -0.09
CA VAL A 114 3.95 8.35 -0.52
C VAL A 114 5.07 8.30 0.53
N LYS A 115 5.38 9.41 1.22
CA LYS A 115 6.31 9.46 2.36
C LYS A 115 5.83 8.58 3.52
N ALA A 116 4.58 8.76 3.93
CA ALA A 116 3.95 7.98 4.98
C ALA A 116 4.01 6.47 4.69
N LEU A 117 3.58 6.09 3.49
CA LEU A 117 3.57 4.69 3.07
C LEU A 117 4.97 4.09 2.91
N ALA A 118 5.99 4.89 2.54
CA ALA A 118 7.37 4.44 2.49
C ALA A 118 7.94 4.11 3.88
N ALA A 119 7.66 4.95 4.88
CA ALA A 119 8.01 4.70 6.27
C ALA A 119 7.32 3.43 6.81
N MET A 120 6.02 3.27 6.55
CA MET A 120 5.27 2.06 6.92
C MET A 120 5.86 0.80 6.28
N MET A 121 6.40 0.87 5.06
CA MET A 121 7.06 -0.28 4.43
C MET A 121 8.35 -0.67 5.15
N THR A 122 9.14 0.29 5.67
CA THR A 122 10.31 0.01 6.52
C THR A 122 9.89 -0.80 7.74
N TRP A 123 8.88 -0.34 8.46
CA TRP A 123 8.40 -1.02 9.68
C TRP A 123 7.79 -2.39 9.38
N LYS A 124 7.02 -2.48 8.28
CA LYS A 124 6.44 -3.77 7.84
C LYS A 124 7.51 -4.81 7.54
N CYS A 125 8.56 -4.45 6.83
CA CYS A 125 9.67 -5.35 6.56
C CYS A 125 10.43 -5.74 7.83
N ALA A 126 10.69 -4.78 8.72
CA ALA A 126 11.36 -5.01 10.00
C ALA A 126 10.54 -5.93 10.92
N LEU A 127 9.22 -5.69 11.06
CA LEU A 127 8.31 -6.51 11.85
C LEU A 127 8.34 -7.99 11.41
N MET A 128 8.39 -8.21 10.11
CA MET A 128 8.44 -9.56 9.53
C MET A 128 9.86 -10.10 9.39
N ARG A 129 10.88 -9.40 9.91
CA ARG A 129 12.31 -9.76 9.82
C ARG A 129 12.75 -10.05 8.39
N LEU A 130 12.23 -9.31 7.43
CA LEU A 130 12.62 -9.41 6.03
C LEU A 130 13.90 -8.60 5.78
N PRO A 131 14.85 -9.09 4.95
CA PRO A 131 16.08 -8.39 4.63
C PRO A 131 15.84 -7.29 3.57
N TYR A 132 14.90 -6.40 3.84
CA TYR A 132 14.51 -5.29 2.98
C TYR A 132 14.26 -4.02 3.79
N GLY A 133 14.55 -2.91 3.16
CA GLY A 133 14.14 -1.59 3.64
C GLY A 133 12.73 -1.21 3.22
N GLY A 134 12.42 0.08 3.25
CA GLY A 134 11.11 0.60 2.87
C GLY A 134 11.16 1.66 1.79
N ALA A 135 10.29 1.52 0.80
CA ALA A 135 10.04 2.53 -0.22
C ALA A 135 8.57 2.56 -0.62
N LYS A 136 8.18 3.61 -1.31
CA LYS A 136 6.88 3.73 -1.97
C LYS A 136 6.99 4.57 -3.22
N GLY A 137 6.24 4.21 -4.25
CA GLY A 137 6.08 5.02 -5.45
C GLY A 137 4.63 5.36 -5.71
N GLY A 138 4.41 6.34 -6.58
CA GLY A 138 3.06 6.67 -7.03
C GLY A 138 3.05 7.67 -8.17
N ILE A 139 1.95 7.63 -8.95
CA ILE A 139 1.65 8.63 -9.97
C ILE A 139 0.23 9.11 -9.74
N LYS A 140 0.03 10.43 -9.78
CA LYS A 140 -1.27 11.06 -9.58
C LYS A 140 -2.09 11.07 -10.88
N PHE A 141 -2.96 10.09 -11.07
CA PHE A 141 -3.97 10.03 -12.14
C PHE A 141 -4.96 8.90 -11.87
N ASN A 142 -6.11 8.92 -12.54
CA ASN A 142 -7.08 7.83 -12.45
C ASN A 142 -6.77 6.75 -13.51
N PRO A 143 -6.27 5.56 -13.15
CA PRO A 143 -5.92 4.54 -14.14
C PRO A 143 -7.13 3.95 -14.89
N ARG A 144 -8.35 4.10 -14.36
CA ARG A 144 -9.57 3.61 -14.99
C ARG A 144 -10.00 4.44 -16.21
N GLU A 145 -9.52 5.66 -16.34
CA GLU A 145 -9.78 6.58 -17.44
C GLU A 145 -8.79 6.43 -18.61
N HIS A 146 -7.90 5.44 -18.53
CA HIS A 146 -6.81 5.28 -19.51
C HIS A 146 -6.86 3.90 -20.15
N SER A 147 -6.56 3.86 -21.45
CA SER A 147 -6.42 2.60 -22.18
C SER A 147 -5.22 1.79 -21.69
N GLN A 148 -5.22 0.48 -21.98
CA GLN A 148 -4.07 -0.38 -21.69
C GLN A 148 -2.79 0.12 -22.36
N GLY A 149 -2.89 0.67 -23.59
CA GLY A 149 -1.77 1.27 -24.31
C GLY A 149 -1.22 2.51 -23.60
N GLU A 150 -2.10 3.38 -23.10
CA GLU A 150 -1.70 4.54 -22.33
C GLU A 150 -1.04 4.16 -21.00
N LEU A 151 -1.65 3.21 -20.26
CA LEU A 151 -1.08 2.69 -19.01
C LEU A 151 0.31 2.08 -19.23
N GLN A 152 0.51 1.37 -20.36
CA GLN A 152 1.81 0.84 -20.72
C GLN A 152 2.83 1.97 -20.94
N ARG A 153 2.47 2.99 -21.73
CA ARG A 153 3.36 4.13 -22.01
C ARG A 153 3.70 4.90 -20.73
N ILE A 154 2.71 5.17 -19.87
CA ILE A 154 2.91 5.84 -18.58
C ILE A 154 3.89 5.05 -17.72
N THR A 155 3.64 3.73 -17.57
CA THR A 155 4.48 2.85 -16.74
C THR A 155 5.91 2.78 -17.25
N ARG A 156 6.10 2.61 -18.58
CA ARG A 156 7.43 2.55 -19.19
C ARG A 156 8.19 3.87 -19.07
N ARG A 157 7.53 5.00 -19.29
CA ARG A 157 8.17 6.32 -19.15
C ARG A 157 8.54 6.63 -17.71
N PHE A 158 7.68 6.27 -16.75
CA PHE A 158 8.01 6.39 -15.34
C PHE A 158 9.22 5.54 -14.96
N THR A 159 9.26 4.27 -15.39
CA THR A 159 10.41 3.38 -15.16
C THR A 159 11.69 3.95 -15.75
N HIS A 160 11.64 4.42 -16.98
CA HIS A 160 12.77 5.06 -17.63
C HIS A 160 13.26 6.30 -16.85
N SER A 161 12.33 7.12 -16.32
CA SER A 161 12.67 8.32 -15.57
C SER A 161 13.26 8.00 -14.17
N LEU A 162 12.94 6.85 -13.59
CA LEU A 162 13.59 6.37 -12.36
C LEU A 162 15.02 5.86 -12.63
N GLY A 163 15.28 5.30 -13.81
CA GLY A 163 16.59 4.84 -14.24
C GLY A 163 17.26 3.90 -13.24
N SER A 164 18.50 4.19 -12.87
CA SER A 164 19.30 3.44 -11.89
C SER A 164 18.87 3.64 -10.43
N ASN A 165 17.90 4.50 -10.15
CA ASN A 165 17.35 4.67 -8.79
C ASN A 165 16.42 3.52 -8.36
N ILE A 166 16.15 2.56 -9.25
CA ILE A 166 15.55 1.26 -8.95
C ILE A 166 16.51 0.16 -9.41
N GLY A 167 16.39 -1.03 -8.83
CA GLY A 167 17.25 -2.16 -9.19
C GLY A 167 17.12 -3.31 -8.19
N PRO A 168 17.50 -4.54 -8.57
CA PRO A 168 17.34 -5.72 -7.73
C PRO A 168 18.09 -5.65 -6.40
N ASP A 169 19.22 -4.96 -6.38
CA ASP A 169 20.09 -4.83 -5.20
C ASP A 169 19.95 -3.47 -4.48
N TYR A 170 19.11 -2.59 -5.01
CA TYR A 170 18.99 -1.23 -4.48
C TYR A 170 17.57 -0.84 -4.09
N ASP A 171 16.59 -0.91 -5.01
CA ASP A 171 15.20 -0.54 -4.75
C ASP A 171 14.26 -1.35 -5.65
N ILE A 172 13.41 -2.17 -5.02
CA ILE A 172 12.57 -3.17 -5.69
C ILE A 172 11.10 -2.76 -5.58
N PRO A 173 10.50 -2.21 -6.66
CA PRO A 173 9.08 -1.94 -6.73
C PRO A 173 8.20 -3.20 -6.65
N ALA A 174 6.92 -2.99 -6.38
CA ALA A 174 5.89 -4.03 -6.31
C ALA A 174 4.52 -3.45 -6.73
N PRO A 175 3.49 -4.29 -6.94
CA PRO A 175 2.13 -3.81 -7.16
C PRO A 175 1.55 -3.14 -5.91
N ASP A 176 0.67 -2.16 -6.12
CA ASP A 176 -0.15 -1.49 -5.11
C ASP A 176 -1.51 -1.10 -5.73
N VAL A 177 -2.29 -0.24 -5.09
CA VAL A 177 -3.58 0.24 -5.63
C VAL A 177 -3.38 0.83 -7.03
N GLY A 178 -4.22 0.42 -7.96
CA GLY A 178 -4.21 0.88 -9.35
C GLY A 178 -3.11 0.29 -10.23
N THR A 179 -2.27 -0.63 -9.70
CA THR A 179 -1.27 -1.36 -10.47
C THR A 179 -1.43 -2.88 -10.32
N ASN A 180 -0.90 -3.63 -11.27
CA ASN A 180 -1.07 -5.08 -11.35
C ASN A 180 0.17 -5.80 -11.90
N ALA A 181 0.09 -7.11 -12.05
CA ALA A 181 1.17 -7.96 -12.52
C ALA A 181 1.66 -7.58 -13.95
N GLN A 182 0.75 -7.16 -14.82
CA GLN A 182 1.11 -6.74 -16.19
C GLN A 182 1.97 -5.45 -16.18
N MET A 183 1.63 -4.49 -15.32
CA MET A 183 2.44 -3.28 -15.16
C MET A 183 3.83 -3.60 -14.60
N MET A 184 3.93 -4.58 -13.70
CA MET A 184 5.23 -5.07 -13.19
C MET A 184 6.06 -5.72 -14.31
N ALA A 185 5.43 -6.43 -15.23
CA ALA A 185 6.12 -6.95 -16.41
C ALA A 185 6.65 -5.82 -17.30
N TRP A 186 5.90 -4.74 -17.50
CA TRP A 186 6.36 -3.56 -18.25
C TRP A 186 7.53 -2.84 -17.57
N ILE A 187 7.52 -2.75 -16.23
CA ILE A 187 8.65 -2.19 -15.46
C ILE A 187 9.90 -3.04 -15.68
N MET A 188 9.79 -4.37 -15.50
CA MET A 188 10.91 -5.29 -15.69
C MET A 188 11.49 -5.19 -17.12
N ASP A 189 10.62 -5.29 -18.11
CA ASP A 189 11.02 -5.23 -19.51
C ASP A 189 11.71 -3.90 -19.86
N THR A 190 11.15 -2.79 -19.40
CA THR A 190 11.76 -1.46 -19.63
C THR A 190 13.13 -1.35 -18.95
N TYR A 191 13.24 -1.77 -17.69
CA TYR A 191 14.49 -1.72 -16.95
C TYR A 191 15.57 -2.59 -17.62
N MET A 192 15.23 -3.83 -17.98
CA MET A 192 16.16 -4.77 -18.63
C MET A 192 16.63 -4.32 -20.02
N ASN A 193 15.87 -3.47 -20.71
CA ASN A 193 16.22 -2.94 -22.03
C ASN A 193 16.83 -1.54 -21.96
N THR A 194 16.98 -0.97 -20.77
CA THR A 194 17.63 0.34 -20.55
C THR A 194 18.84 0.17 -19.62
N VAL A 195 18.65 0.36 -18.32
CA VAL A 195 19.73 0.34 -17.33
C VAL A 195 20.28 -1.08 -17.10
N GLY A 196 19.40 -2.06 -17.05
CA GLY A 196 19.72 -3.44 -16.69
C GLY A 196 20.14 -4.34 -17.87
N HIS A 197 20.61 -3.79 -18.96
CA HIS A 197 20.88 -4.57 -20.18
C HIS A 197 22.10 -5.50 -20.09
N VAL A 198 23.07 -5.23 -19.21
CA VAL A 198 24.32 -5.99 -19.10
C VAL A 198 24.09 -7.37 -18.46
N ASN A 199 23.26 -7.48 -17.42
CA ASN A 199 22.96 -8.74 -16.75
C ASN A 199 21.45 -8.95 -16.64
N LYS A 200 20.82 -9.25 -17.75
CA LYS A 200 19.36 -9.37 -17.84
C LYS A 200 18.78 -10.42 -16.88
N GLN A 201 19.48 -11.52 -16.63
CA GLN A 201 18.97 -12.58 -15.77
C GLN A 201 18.86 -12.12 -14.31
N ALA A 202 19.90 -11.50 -13.75
CA ALA A 202 19.85 -10.93 -12.40
C ALA A 202 18.87 -9.77 -12.32
N ASN A 203 18.81 -8.94 -13.35
CA ASN A 203 17.97 -7.75 -13.43
C ASN A 203 16.47 -8.04 -13.55
N ARG A 204 16.06 -9.29 -13.80
CA ARG A 204 14.66 -9.72 -13.66
C ARG A 204 14.13 -9.54 -12.23
N GLY A 205 15.03 -9.48 -11.24
CA GLY A 205 14.72 -9.21 -9.83
C GLY A 205 14.32 -7.76 -9.52
N VAL A 206 14.41 -6.82 -10.49
CA VAL A 206 14.12 -5.39 -10.28
C VAL A 206 12.74 -5.12 -9.70
N VAL A 207 11.77 -6.01 -9.89
CA VAL A 207 10.39 -5.83 -9.44
C VAL A 207 9.79 -7.16 -8.99
N THR A 208 8.91 -7.14 -8.00
CA THR A 208 8.12 -8.31 -7.58
C THR A 208 6.67 -8.20 -8.03
N GLY A 209 5.90 -9.30 -7.92
CA GLY A 209 4.50 -9.33 -8.32
C GLY A 209 4.27 -9.43 -9.83
N LYS A 210 5.28 -9.84 -10.58
CA LYS A 210 5.21 -10.15 -12.02
C LYS A 210 4.33 -11.38 -12.28
N PRO A 211 3.82 -11.57 -13.51
CA PRO A 211 3.21 -12.83 -13.93
C PRO A 211 4.18 -14.00 -13.77
N LEU A 212 3.67 -15.21 -13.52
CA LEU A 212 4.48 -16.42 -13.32
C LEU A 212 5.44 -16.66 -14.48
N GLY A 213 4.98 -16.55 -15.72
CA GLY A 213 5.83 -16.69 -16.92
C GLY A 213 6.97 -15.67 -17.04
N CYS A 214 6.89 -14.56 -16.29
CA CYS A 214 7.94 -13.53 -16.20
C CYS A 214 8.85 -13.69 -14.98
N GLY A 215 8.79 -14.82 -14.27
CA GLY A 215 9.55 -15.07 -13.04
C GLY A 215 8.82 -14.57 -11.78
N GLY A 216 7.50 -14.53 -11.79
CA GLY A 216 6.67 -14.31 -10.61
C GLY A 216 6.67 -15.51 -9.67
N THR A 217 6.21 -15.32 -8.44
CA THR A 217 6.16 -16.35 -7.40
C THR A 217 4.74 -16.87 -7.22
N LEU A 218 4.57 -18.19 -7.16
CA LEU A 218 3.30 -18.84 -6.83
C LEU A 218 2.77 -18.37 -5.47
N GLY A 219 1.46 -18.20 -5.36
CA GLY A 219 0.79 -17.80 -4.12
C GLY A 219 0.78 -16.30 -3.84
N ARG A 220 1.52 -15.46 -4.61
CA ARG A 220 1.53 -14.00 -4.41
C ARG A 220 0.13 -13.39 -4.50
N GLU A 221 -0.71 -13.92 -5.37
CA GLU A 221 -2.07 -13.39 -5.61
C GLU A 221 -2.92 -13.43 -4.33
N LYS A 222 -2.90 -14.54 -3.60
CA LYS A 222 -3.67 -14.73 -2.36
C LYS A 222 -2.91 -14.32 -1.09
N ALA A 223 -1.61 -14.00 -1.18
CA ALA A 223 -0.74 -13.87 -0.01
C ALA A 223 -1.24 -12.85 1.02
N THR A 224 -1.80 -11.70 0.57
CA THR A 224 -2.31 -10.69 1.50
C THR A 224 -3.59 -11.16 2.20
N GLY A 225 -4.55 -11.73 1.47
CA GLY A 225 -5.75 -12.31 2.05
C GLY A 225 -5.44 -13.50 2.98
N GLN A 226 -4.47 -14.33 2.60
CA GLN A 226 -3.97 -15.42 3.44
C GLN A 226 -3.38 -14.89 4.76
N GLY A 227 -2.60 -13.80 4.71
CA GLY A 227 -2.04 -13.17 5.90
C GLY A 227 -3.12 -12.63 6.85
N VAL A 228 -4.20 -12.03 6.32
CA VAL A 228 -5.36 -11.64 7.12
C VAL A 228 -5.96 -12.84 7.85
N VAL A 229 -6.16 -13.96 7.15
CA VAL A 229 -6.72 -15.16 7.76
C VAL A 229 -5.78 -15.74 8.81
N HIS A 230 -4.47 -15.76 8.60
CA HIS A 230 -3.52 -16.17 9.62
C HIS A 230 -3.63 -15.33 10.90
N CYS A 231 -3.73 -14.00 10.77
CA CYS A 231 -3.92 -13.13 11.96
C CYS A 231 -5.25 -13.42 12.66
N ILE A 232 -6.34 -13.68 11.93
CA ILE A 232 -7.64 -14.01 12.50
C ILE A 232 -7.57 -15.36 13.24
N THR A 233 -6.93 -16.38 12.67
CA THR A 233 -6.81 -17.70 13.29
C THR A 233 -5.94 -17.67 14.54
N GLU A 234 -4.85 -16.89 14.54
CA GLU A 234 -4.03 -16.71 15.75
C GLU A 234 -4.80 -15.97 16.86
N TRP A 235 -5.50 -14.89 16.50
CA TRP A 235 -6.35 -14.18 17.44
C TRP A 235 -7.45 -15.09 18.03
N ALA A 236 -8.13 -15.88 17.19
CA ALA A 236 -9.14 -16.81 17.62
C ALA A 236 -8.58 -17.86 18.58
N ARG A 237 -7.37 -18.35 18.33
CA ARG A 237 -6.68 -19.28 19.23
C ARG A 237 -6.38 -18.66 20.59
N GLU A 238 -5.83 -17.46 20.62
CA GLU A 238 -5.51 -16.75 21.88
C GLU A 238 -6.76 -16.44 22.72
N HIS A 239 -7.85 -16.06 22.05
CA HIS A 239 -9.12 -15.70 22.71
C HIS A 239 -10.07 -16.89 22.89
N ARG A 240 -9.66 -18.10 22.52
CA ARG A 240 -10.51 -19.31 22.54
C ARG A 240 -11.84 -19.12 21.80
N PHE A 241 -11.79 -18.35 20.70
CA PHE A 241 -12.94 -18.09 19.85
C PHE A 241 -13.08 -19.20 18.79
N ASN A 242 -14.27 -19.81 18.70
CA ASN A 242 -14.54 -20.81 17.67
C ASN A 242 -14.92 -20.12 16.35
N LEU A 243 -14.12 -20.32 15.31
CA LEU A 243 -14.42 -19.84 13.97
C LEU A 243 -15.52 -20.68 13.29
N GLU A 244 -15.61 -21.97 13.58
CA GLU A 244 -16.64 -22.85 13.04
C GLU A 244 -18.02 -22.40 13.52
N GLY A 245 -18.96 -22.21 12.60
CA GLY A 245 -20.30 -21.69 12.86
C GLY A 245 -20.39 -20.18 13.10
N SER A 246 -19.26 -19.47 13.14
CA SER A 246 -19.26 -18.01 13.22
C SER A 246 -19.70 -17.35 11.89
N THR A 247 -20.14 -16.11 11.96
CA THR A 247 -20.49 -15.31 10.78
C THR A 247 -19.56 -14.12 10.63
N TYR A 248 -19.33 -13.69 9.40
CA TYR A 248 -18.50 -12.52 9.11
C TYR A 248 -19.03 -11.69 7.93
N ILE A 249 -18.62 -10.45 7.91
CA ILE A 249 -18.90 -9.47 6.82
C ILE A 249 -17.55 -8.99 6.28
N VAL A 250 -17.50 -8.76 4.98
CA VAL A 250 -16.30 -8.22 4.31
C VAL A 250 -16.62 -6.87 3.71
N GLN A 251 -15.91 -5.84 4.18
CA GLN A 251 -15.95 -4.51 3.60
C GLN A 251 -14.70 -4.29 2.74
N GLY A 252 -14.91 -4.03 1.44
CA GLY A 252 -13.86 -4.01 0.44
C GLY A 252 -13.66 -5.38 -0.21
N PHE A 253 -14.32 -5.63 -1.36
CA PHE A 253 -14.32 -6.95 -2.03
C PHE A 253 -13.37 -6.98 -3.23
N GLY A 254 -12.19 -6.36 -3.09
CA GLY A 254 -11.08 -6.48 -4.02
C GLY A 254 -10.25 -7.75 -3.80
N ASN A 255 -9.02 -7.79 -4.31
CA ASN A 255 -8.14 -8.97 -4.22
C ASN A 255 -8.02 -9.52 -2.79
N VAL A 256 -7.76 -8.66 -1.80
CA VAL A 256 -7.58 -9.07 -0.40
C VAL A 256 -8.87 -9.64 0.19
N GLY A 257 -10.00 -8.92 0.03
CA GLY A 257 -11.29 -9.32 0.57
C GLY A 257 -11.79 -10.63 -0.02
N GLN A 258 -11.68 -10.82 -1.34
CA GLN A 258 -12.06 -12.06 -2.02
C GLN A 258 -11.26 -13.26 -1.51
N HIS A 259 -9.93 -13.16 -1.46
CA HIS A 259 -9.09 -14.25 -0.98
C HIS A 259 -9.27 -14.51 0.53
N ALA A 260 -9.39 -13.47 1.35
CA ALA A 260 -9.66 -13.63 2.78
C ALA A 260 -10.98 -14.35 3.02
N SER A 261 -12.05 -13.96 2.31
CA SER A 261 -13.36 -14.64 2.40
C SER A 261 -13.28 -16.11 2.05
N THR A 262 -12.71 -16.43 0.89
CA THR A 262 -12.60 -17.82 0.42
C THR A 262 -11.79 -18.69 1.38
N LEU A 263 -10.74 -18.11 1.99
CA LEU A 263 -9.87 -18.84 2.91
C LEU A 263 -10.49 -18.97 4.29
N LEU A 264 -11.21 -17.95 4.79
CA LEU A 264 -11.85 -17.99 6.09
C LEU A 264 -13.00 -18.98 6.13
N ALA A 265 -13.75 -19.13 5.03
CA ALA A 265 -14.80 -20.12 4.90
C ALA A 265 -14.32 -21.58 5.10
N ARG A 266 -13.04 -21.86 4.86
CA ARG A 266 -12.44 -23.19 5.12
C ARG A 266 -12.33 -23.55 6.59
N PHE A 267 -12.49 -22.59 7.48
CA PHE A 267 -12.55 -22.77 8.94
C PHE A 267 -13.98 -22.90 9.46
N GLY A 268 -14.97 -23.11 8.56
CA GLY A 268 -16.36 -23.28 8.93
C GLY A 268 -17.11 -21.97 9.25
N ALA A 269 -16.50 -20.83 9.02
CA ALA A 269 -17.16 -19.54 9.17
C ALA A 269 -17.99 -19.19 7.92
N SER A 270 -19.13 -18.52 8.10
CA SER A 270 -20.09 -18.17 7.05
C SER A 270 -20.05 -16.68 6.70
N LEU A 271 -19.85 -16.37 5.40
CA LEU A 271 -19.96 -15.02 4.88
C LEU A 271 -21.43 -14.61 4.79
N THR A 272 -21.83 -13.53 5.46
CA THR A 272 -23.22 -13.04 5.48
C THR A 272 -23.45 -11.79 4.66
N ALA A 273 -22.41 -10.99 4.41
CA ALA A 273 -22.49 -9.85 3.51
C ALA A 273 -21.12 -9.43 2.98
N VAL A 274 -21.13 -8.84 1.80
CA VAL A 274 -19.97 -8.14 1.22
C VAL A 274 -20.38 -6.73 0.83
N GLY A 275 -19.43 -5.79 0.92
CA GLY A 275 -19.67 -4.42 0.51
C GLY A 275 -18.44 -3.77 -0.08
N ASP A 276 -18.64 -2.80 -0.96
CA ASP A 276 -17.61 -1.90 -1.46
C ASP A 276 -18.19 -0.49 -1.69
N HIS A 277 -17.45 0.36 -2.41
CA HIS A 277 -17.88 1.73 -2.71
C HIS A 277 -19.15 1.81 -3.60
N SER A 278 -19.54 0.73 -4.27
CA SER A 278 -20.73 0.67 -5.14
C SER A 278 -21.98 0.19 -4.41
N GLY A 279 -21.86 -0.48 -3.27
CA GLY A 279 -22.97 -0.98 -2.48
C GLY A 279 -22.66 -2.23 -1.69
N TYR A 280 -23.71 -2.87 -1.17
CA TYR A 280 -23.64 -4.06 -0.33
C TYR A 280 -24.52 -5.17 -0.91
N LEU A 281 -23.99 -6.40 -0.85
CA LEU A 281 -24.74 -7.64 -1.11
C LEU A 281 -24.83 -8.43 0.20
N ARG A 282 -26.02 -8.94 0.52
CA ARG A 282 -26.26 -9.84 1.64
C ARG A 282 -26.51 -11.25 1.13
N ALA A 283 -25.92 -12.26 1.77
CA ALA A 283 -26.19 -13.69 1.53
C ALA A 283 -27.53 -14.09 2.11
#